data_77871e02e4015ebedb355eda58109044
#
_entry.id   77871e02e4015ebedb355eda58109044
#
_cell.length_a   1.000
_cell.length_b   1.000
_cell.length_c   1.000
_cell.angle_alpha   90.00
_cell.angle_beta   90.00
_cell.angle_gamma   90.00
#
_symmetry.space_group_name_H-M   'P 1'
#
loop_
_entity.id
_entity.type
_entity.pdbx_description
1 polymer ?
#
loop_
_entity_poly.entity_id
_entity_poly.type
_entity_poly.pdbx_seq_one_letter_code
_entity_poly.pdbx_strand_id
1 'polypeptide(L)'
;MRLVDFLDNSLALSGCQSEASALDADKKGKSDPGVGFYDLDNDHFLSYQEMVNVSIQLAAVLRRKGVKPQDVIATYAPNSVAAYCCIFAISRIGAVWLPLNVKNTLDANLRLIDKAGVSVLFLHESIAEKYPELINHFGEEQTIFLEGQHIAGLAFSSLVQALVPDVGIVDLDSFTDSSTDKNSTVSLLSTGGTTGDSKLAEWSSLTWKTISDIQQQLMPAPDIPSCYLVSAPMSHAAGMASFVPILQGASIIVVDGMVPERLLSIIESYRITHLFLPPTAIYMLLAYENVKRYDYSSLRYFWYAAAPMSVEKLKEAIEIFGPVMVQTYGQAEAPMSCTFLSVEDHLLALETNNPSILRSCGKVAPYVELAILDDEGNQLPKDQEGEIAVKGNLLMKGYCKNPEATAAIRENGWQRTGDIGVMDKDGYLAIVDRKRDMIITGGFNVYPSEIEQLIWGMPAIKDCAVIGVPDDKWGEQVTAIVELKNPDSVPDEQGIIQYCKNKLGSVKAPKQVLFWDELPRSPVGKVLKKEIRKVFWNEPNRNI
;
A
#
# COMPACT_ATOMS: atom_id res chain seq x y z
N MET A 1 19.57 -3.88 3.58
CA MET A 1 18.75 -4.25 4.75
C MET A 1 17.78 -5.35 4.33
N ARG A 2 17.80 -6.49 4.97
CA ARG A 2 16.84 -7.58 4.76
C ARG A 2 15.58 -7.31 5.60
N LEU A 3 14.44 -7.93 5.27
CA LEU A 3 13.23 -7.77 6.10
C LEU A 3 13.40 -8.28 7.52
N VAL A 4 14.19 -9.36 7.70
CA VAL A 4 14.48 -9.90 9.03
C VAL A 4 15.30 -8.95 9.91
N ASP A 5 16.10 -8.06 9.31
CA ASP A 5 16.90 -7.09 10.06
C ASP A 5 16.01 -6.09 10.82
N PHE A 6 14.77 -5.84 10.35
CA PHE A 6 13.79 -5.02 11.09
C PHE A 6 13.36 -5.71 12.39
N LEU A 7 13.17 -7.02 12.37
CA LEU A 7 12.82 -7.81 13.55
C LEU A 7 14.01 -7.98 14.51
N ASP A 8 15.16 -8.41 14.01
CA ASP A 8 16.30 -8.75 14.84
C ASP A 8 16.89 -7.51 15.55
N ASN A 9 16.90 -6.35 14.89
CA ASN A 9 17.37 -5.09 15.49
C ASN A 9 16.39 -4.52 16.53
N SER A 10 15.12 -4.91 16.51
CA SER A 10 14.12 -4.43 17.47
C SER A 10 14.18 -5.13 18.84
N LEU A 11 14.79 -6.31 18.94
CA LEU A 11 14.87 -7.06 20.21
C LEU A 11 15.49 -6.26 21.35
N ALA A 12 16.53 -5.48 21.05
CA ALA A 12 17.17 -4.64 22.06
C ALA A 12 16.27 -3.51 22.56
N LEU A 13 15.34 -3.03 21.73
CA LEU A 13 14.42 -1.93 22.04
C LEU A 13 13.16 -2.43 22.76
N SER A 14 12.65 -3.61 22.40
CA SER A 14 11.47 -4.21 23.01
C SER A 14 11.68 -4.56 24.49
N GLY A 15 12.90 -4.95 24.88
CA GLY A 15 13.27 -5.18 26.29
C GLY A 15 13.19 -3.93 27.16
N CYS A 16 13.48 -2.75 26.61
CA CYS A 16 13.39 -1.47 27.35
C CYS A 16 11.96 -0.95 27.48
N GLN A 17 11.05 -1.34 26.57
CA GLN A 17 9.65 -0.89 26.62
C GLN A 17 8.78 -1.73 27.57
N SER A 18 9.18 -2.96 27.89
CA SER A 18 8.43 -3.84 28.81
C SER A 18 8.33 -3.29 30.23
N GLU A 19 9.24 -2.41 30.66
CA GLU A 19 9.17 -1.73 31.96
C GLU A 19 8.24 -0.50 31.96
N ALA A 20 7.92 0.05 30.75
CA ALA A 20 7.09 1.26 30.62
C ALA A 20 5.64 0.98 30.18
N SER A 21 5.33 -0.23 29.69
CA SER A 21 4.04 -0.59 29.12
C SER A 21 3.18 -1.44 30.05
N ALA A 22 2.98 -1.03 31.29
CA ALA A 22 1.76 -1.43 31.99
C ALA A 22 0.61 -0.64 31.35
N LEU A 23 0.17 -1.07 30.17
CA LEU A 23 -1.15 -0.71 29.64
C LEU A 23 -2.13 -1.09 30.73
N ASP A 24 -2.88 -0.11 31.24
CA ASP A 24 -3.82 -0.25 32.37
C ASP A 24 -4.59 -1.58 32.28
N ALA A 25 -4.12 -2.59 32.99
CA ALA A 25 -4.66 -3.95 33.03
C ALA A 25 -6.08 -3.99 33.65
N ASP A 26 -6.63 -2.82 34.01
CA ASP A 26 -7.81 -2.71 34.86
C ASP A 26 -9.15 -2.79 34.11
N LYS A 27 -9.17 -2.92 32.78
CA LYS A 27 -10.46 -2.89 32.06
C LYS A 27 -11.00 -4.21 31.50
N LYS A 28 -10.25 -5.32 31.44
CA LYS A 28 -10.80 -6.61 30.93
C LYS A 28 -10.24 -7.90 31.55
N GLY A 29 -9.56 -7.92 32.68
CA GLY A 29 -9.23 -9.18 33.36
C GLY A 29 -8.30 -10.16 32.61
N LYS A 30 -7.69 -9.76 31.49
CA LYS A 30 -6.60 -10.46 30.82
C LYS A 30 -5.30 -9.71 31.16
N SER A 31 -4.29 -10.43 31.64
CA SER A 31 -2.93 -9.89 31.82
C SER A 31 -2.44 -9.34 30.49
N ASP A 32 -1.85 -8.13 30.49
CA ASP A 32 -1.17 -7.57 29.33
C ASP A 32 -0.07 -8.54 28.87
N PRO A 33 -0.15 -9.12 27.68
CA PRO A 33 0.85 -10.07 27.20
C PRO A 33 2.19 -9.39 26.82
N GLY A 34 2.29 -8.06 26.88
CA GLY A 34 3.51 -7.30 26.59
C GLY A 34 3.64 -6.81 25.15
N VAL A 35 4.84 -6.36 24.77
CA VAL A 35 5.14 -5.85 23.43
C VAL A 35 5.36 -7.00 22.45
N GLY A 36 4.63 -7.00 21.33
CA GLY A 36 4.71 -8.09 20.36
C GLY A 36 3.70 -7.98 19.23
N PHE A 37 3.38 -9.10 18.65
CA PHE A 37 2.48 -9.25 17.51
C PHE A 37 1.16 -9.88 17.97
N TYR A 38 0.06 -9.17 17.78
CA TYR A 38 -1.29 -9.58 18.18
C TYR A 38 -2.12 -9.89 16.95
N ASP A 39 -2.59 -11.11 16.80
CA ASP A 39 -3.58 -11.52 15.81
C ASP A 39 -4.95 -11.53 16.45
N LEU A 40 -5.76 -10.51 16.17
CA LEU A 40 -7.06 -10.37 16.83
C LEU A 40 -8.16 -11.24 16.20
N ASP A 41 -7.93 -11.79 15.02
CA ASP A 41 -8.85 -12.71 14.36
C ASP A 41 -8.68 -14.14 14.86
N ASN A 42 -7.42 -14.50 15.21
CA ASN A 42 -7.05 -15.84 15.65
C ASN A 42 -6.80 -15.94 17.16
N ASP A 43 -7.03 -14.86 17.94
CA ASP A 43 -6.71 -14.75 19.39
C ASP A 43 -5.29 -15.24 19.72
N HIS A 44 -4.31 -14.81 18.91
CA HIS A 44 -2.93 -15.25 19.00
C HIS A 44 -1.99 -14.08 19.29
N PHE A 45 -0.98 -14.33 20.12
CA PHE A 45 0.09 -13.40 20.45
C PHE A 45 1.45 -14.05 20.33
N LEU A 46 2.41 -13.33 19.75
CA LEU A 46 3.83 -13.68 19.81
C LEU A 46 4.64 -12.46 20.28
N SER A 47 5.43 -12.64 21.31
CA SER A 47 6.48 -11.69 21.65
C SER A 47 7.52 -11.59 20.52
N TYR A 48 8.33 -10.54 20.51
CA TYR A 48 9.42 -10.41 19.55
C TYR A 48 10.38 -11.62 19.58
N GLN A 49 10.70 -12.12 20.79
CA GLN A 49 11.57 -13.29 20.93
C GLN A 49 10.94 -14.57 20.34
N GLU A 50 9.64 -14.77 20.57
CA GLU A 50 8.91 -15.90 19.97
C GLU A 50 8.84 -15.79 18.45
N MET A 51 8.58 -14.58 17.92
CA MET A 51 8.60 -14.31 16.48
C MET A 51 9.97 -14.66 15.86
N VAL A 52 11.08 -14.26 16.50
CA VAL A 52 12.43 -14.64 16.08
C VAL A 52 12.58 -16.16 16.07
N ASN A 53 12.21 -16.85 17.16
CA ASN A 53 12.34 -18.30 17.28
C ASN A 53 11.54 -19.02 16.19
N VAL A 54 10.28 -18.64 15.98
CA VAL A 54 9.41 -19.23 14.94
C VAL A 54 10.00 -18.98 13.55
N SER A 55 10.49 -17.77 13.27
CA SER A 55 11.08 -17.45 11.96
C SER A 55 12.36 -18.26 11.68
N ILE A 56 13.16 -18.58 12.70
CA ILE A 56 14.34 -19.46 12.59
C ILE A 56 13.92 -20.90 12.27
N GLN A 57 12.91 -21.42 12.96
CA GLN A 57 12.39 -22.77 12.73
C GLN A 57 11.83 -22.92 11.30
N LEU A 58 11.03 -21.96 10.84
CA LEU A 58 10.53 -21.96 9.47
C LEU A 58 11.65 -21.81 8.43
N ALA A 59 12.68 -21.01 8.70
CA ALA A 59 13.86 -20.89 7.84
C ALA A 59 14.59 -22.24 7.71
N ALA A 60 14.70 -23.02 8.79
CA ALA A 60 15.26 -24.37 8.77
C ALA A 60 14.40 -25.32 7.91
N VAL A 61 13.07 -25.25 7.99
CA VAL A 61 12.14 -26.01 7.12
C VAL A 61 12.39 -25.68 5.65
N LEU A 62 12.48 -24.40 5.30
CA LEU A 62 12.73 -23.97 3.92
C LEU A 62 14.07 -24.51 3.40
N ARG A 63 15.14 -24.47 4.20
CA ARG A 63 16.44 -25.05 3.83
C ARG A 63 16.37 -26.56 3.60
N ARG A 64 15.66 -27.31 4.46
CA ARG A 64 15.44 -28.76 4.26
C ARG A 64 14.67 -29.07 2.97
N LYS A 65 13.75 -28.19 2.56
CA LYS A 65 13.08 -28.26 1.25
C LYS A 65 14.00 -27.89 0.07
N GLY A 66 15.28 -27.57 0.34
CA GLY A 66 16.28 -27.25 -0.69
C GLY A 66 16.22 -25.81 -1.20
N VAL A 67 15.49 -24.91 -0.52
CA VAL A 67 15.43 -23.49 -0.88
C VAL A 67 16.81 -22.85 -0.72
N LYS A 68 17.23 -22.11 -1.73
CA LYS A 68 18.50 -21.39 -1.80
C LYS A 68 18.28 -19.88 -1.69
N PRO A 69 19.33 -19.12 -1.34
CA PRO A 69 19.30 -17.67 -1.46
C PRO A 69 18.88 -17.23 -2.87
N GLN A 70 18.05 -16.20 -2.97
CA GLN A 70 17.46 -15.64 -4.20
C GLN A 70 16.38 -16.53 -4.86
N ASP A 71 16.04 -17.71 -4.33
CA ASP A 71 14.82 -18.39 -4.76
C ASP A 71 13.60 -17.55 -4.35
N VAL A 72 12.55 -17.57 -5.17
CA VAL A 72 11.32 -16.82 -4.90
C VAL A 72 10.33 -17.66 -4.11
N ILE A 73 9.86 -17.13 -2.99
CA ILE A 73 8.85 -17.76 -2.15
C ILE A 73 7.64 -16.83 -2.06
N ALA A 74 6.47 -17.37 -2.37
CA ALA A 74 5.23 -16.61 -2.27
C ALA A 74 4.53 -16.83 -0.93
N THR A 75 3.86 -15.78 -0.43
CA THR A 75 2.88 -15.87 0.66
C THR A 75 1.49 -15.52 0.12
N TYR A 76 0.54 -16.44 0.27
CA TYR A 76 -0.85 -16.26 -0.15
C TYR A 76 -1.75 -16.50 1.06
N ALA A 77 -1.92 -15.46 1.85
CA ALA A 77 -2.63 -15.47 3.12
C ALA A 77 -3.35 -14.14 3.37
N PRO A 78 -4.46 -14.13 4.14
CA PRO A 78 -5.01 -12.91 4.73
C PRO A 78 -4.01 -12.28 5.70
N ASN A 79 -4.36 -11.10 6.23
CA ASN A 79 -3.56 -10.50 7.29
C ASN A 79 -3.51 -11.43 8.51
N SER A 80 -2.31 -11.79 8.93
CA SER A 80 -2.12 -12.63 10.13
C SER A 80 -0.69 -12.51 10.68
N VAL A 81 -0.51 -12.89 11.94
CA VAL A 81 0.82 -12.99 12.57
C VAL A 81 1.62 -14.12 11.90
N ALA A 82 0.97 -15.19 11.47
CA ALA A 82 1.61 -16.29 10.73
C ALA A 82 2.24 -15.81 9.40
N ALA A 83 1.61 -14.85 8.71
CA ALA A 83 2.17 -14.27 7.50
C ALA A 83 3.49 -13.52 7.80
N TYR A 84 3.61 -12.79 8.92
CA TYR A 84 4.88 -12.19 9.34
C TYR A 84 5.96 -13.23 9.63
N CYS A 85 5.62 -14.33 10.31
CA CYS A 85 6.56 -15.43 10.55
C CYS A 85 7.16 -15.94 9.23
N CYS A 86 6.33 -16.10 8.20
CA CYS A 86 6.79 -16.53 6.87
C CYS A 86 7.71 -15.49 6.22
N ILE A 87 7.34 -14.21 6.25
CA ILE A 87 8.14 -13.12 5.66
C ILE A 87 9.55 -13.09 6.30
N PHE A 88 9.63 -13.19 7.62
CA PHE A 88 10.91 -13.19 8.31
C PHE A 88 11.71 -14.47 8.04
N ALA A 89 11.08 -15.63 7.96
CA ALA A 89 11.74 -16.90 7.61
C ALA A 89 12.33 -16.86 6.18
N ILE A 90 11.56 -16.36 5.20
CA ILE A 90 12.02 -16.16 3.83
C ILE A 90 13.26 -15.27 3.80
N SER A 91 13.20 -14.16 4.54
CA SER A 91 14.29 -13.20 4.61
C SER A 91 15.54 -13.75 5.28
N ARG A 92 15.41 -14.63 6.31
CA ARG A 92 16.54 -15.26 7.01
C ARG A 92 17.41 -16.10 6.11
N ILE A 93 16.82 -16.81 5.16
CA ILE A 93 17.57 -17.66 4.22
C ILE A 93 18.04 -16.91 2.97
N GLY A 94 17.82 -15.59 2.90
CA GLY A 94 18.16 -14.77 1.75
C GLY A 94 17.31 -15.05 0.50
N ALA A 95 16.16 -15.67 0.67
CA ALA A 95 15.17 -15.87 -0.39
C ALA A 95 14.38 -14.57 -0.65
N VAL A 96 13.70 -14.51 -1.79
CA VAL A 96 12.95 -13.35 -2.27
C VAL A 96 11.48 -13.53 -1.93
N TRP A 97 10.90 -12.57 -1.25
CA TRP A 97 9.49 -12.59 -0.88
C TRP A 97 8.58 -12.07 -2.00
N LEU A 98 7.56 -12.83 -2.37
CA LEU A 98 6.46 -12.43 -3.25
C LEU A 98 5.13 -12.44 -2.47
N PRO A 99 4.58 -11.29 -2.06
CA PRO A 99 3.25 -11.20 -1.50
C PRO A 99 2.17 -11.38 -2.58
N LEU A 100 1.20 -12.26 -2.35
CA LEU A 100 0.03 -12.43 -3.20
C LEU A 100 -1.21 -11.86 -2.50
N ASN A 101 -1.97 -11.03 -3.21
CA ASN A 101 -3.17 -10.43 -2.63
C ASN A 101 -4.35 -11.40 -2.70
N VAL A 102 -4.97 -11.67 -1.55
CA VAL A 102 -6.14 -12.55 -1.44
C VAL A 102 -7.39 -12.02 -2.17
N LYS A 103 -7.40 -10.72 -2.47
CA LYS A 103 -8.49 -10.06 -3.21
C LYS A 103 -8.29 -10.10 -4.73
N ASN A 104 -7.13 -10.53 -5.22
CA ASN A 104 -6.93 -10.76 -6.64
C ASN A 104 -7.73 -11.98 -7.10
N THR A 105 -8.03 -12.04 -8.41
CA THR A 105 -8.52 -13.28 -9.01
C THR A 105 -7.43 -14.36 -8.94
N LEU A 106 -7.85 -15.63 -8.88
CA LEU A 106 -6.91 -16.76 -8.90
C LEU A 106 -5.97 -16.69 -10.09
N ASP A 107 -6.51 -16.47 -11.29
CA ASP A 107 -5.77 -16.39 -12.53
C ASP A 107 -4.70 -15.27 -12.51
N ALA A 108 -5.01 -14.12 -11.88
CA ALA A 108 -4.01 -13.06 -11.71
C ALA A 108 -2.86 -13.49 -10.79
N ASN A 109 -3.16 -14.18 -9.68
CA ASN A 109 -2.13 -14.68 -8.77
C ASN A 109 -1.31 -15.83 -9.38
N LEU A 110 -1.94 -16.75 -10.13
CA LEU A 110 -1.22 -17.79 -10.86
C LEU A 110 -0.22 -17.20 -11.85
N ARG A 111 -0.62 -16.18 -12.63
CA ARG A 111 0.32 -15.48 -13.53
C ARG A 111 1.50 -14.86 -12.79
N LEU A 112 1.30 -14.30 -11.60
CA LEU A 112 2.39 -13.76 -10.78
C LEU A 112 3.33 -14.87 -10.29
N ILE A 113 2.78 -16.01 -9.84
CA ILE A 113 3.54 -17.19 -9.41
C ILE A 113 4.43 -17.69 -10.55
N ASP A 114 3.87 -17.91 -11.74
CA ASP A 114 4.58 -18.42 -12.90
C ASP A 114 5.66 -17.44 -13.38
N LYS A 115 5.30 -16.15 -13.47
CA LYS A 115 6.22 -15.09 -13.90
C LYS A 115 7.40 -14.93 -12.95
N ALA A 116 7.17 -14.99 -11.65
CA ALA A 116 8.22 -14.93 -10.64
C ALA A 116 9.09 -16.19 -10.65
N GLY A 117 8.52 -17.35 -10.97
CA GLY A 117 9.16 -18.65 -10.82
C GLY A 117 9.24 -19.05 -9.35
N VAL A 118 8.10 -19.02 -8.68
CA VAL A 118 7.99 -19.36 -7.26
C VAL A 118 8.43 -20.80 -7.01
N SER A 119 9.30 -21.02 -6.04
CA SER A 119 9.81 -22.35 -5.66
C SER A 119 9.05 -22.97 -4.50
N VAL A 120 8.54 -22.16 -3.57
CA VAL A 120 7.70 -22.59 -2.43
C VAL A 120 6.56 -21.60 -2.25
N LEU A 121 5.38 -22.13 -1.95
CA LEU A 121 4.17 -21.36 -1.66
C LEU A 121 3.76 -21.58 -0.19
N PHE A 122 3.75 -20.50 0.59
CA PHE A 122 3.01 -20.45 1.85
C PHE A 122 1.55 -20.14 1.54
N LEU A 123 0.66 -21.06 1.83
CA LEU A 123 -0.74 -20.99 1.47
C LEU A 123 -1.63 -21.09 2.71
N HIS A 124 -2.48 -20.08 2.93
CA HIS A 124 -3.46 -20.14 4.00
C HIS A 124 -4.59 -21.12 3.66
N GLU A 125 -5.06 -21.88 4.66
CA GLU A 125 -6.09 -22.92 4.48
C GLU A 125 -7.35 -22.37 3.82
N SER A 126 -7.85 -21.21 4.25
CA SER A 126 -9.06 -20.62 3.65
C SER A 126 -8.93 -20.32 2.14
N ILE A 127 -7.70 -20.10 1.67
CA ILE A 127 -7.41 -19.91 0.24
C ILE A 127 -7.34 -21.26 -0.46
N ALA A 128 -6.73 -22.26 0.19
CA ALA A 128 -6.66 -23.63 -0.33
C ALA A 128 -8.06 -24.23 -0.48
N GLU A 129 -8.94 -24.02 0.49
CA GLU A 129 -10.35 -24.45 0.43
C GLU A 129 -11.12 -23.75 -0.70
N LYS A 130 -10.89 -22.45 -0.88
CA LYS A 130 -11.53 -21.66 -1.93
C LYS A 130 -11.03 -22.02 -3.33
N TYR A 131 -9.75 -22.39 -3.46
CA TYR A 131 -9.07 -22.66 -4.73
C TYR A 131 -8.23 -23.95 -4.66
N PRO A 132 -8.86 -25.14 -4.56
CA PRO A 132 -8.14 -26.42 -4.44
C PRO A 132 -7.24 -26.72 -5.64
N GLU A 133 -7.51 -26.12 -6.80
CA GLU A 133 -6.67 -26.22 -7.99
C GLU A 133 -5.27 -25.62 -7.82
N LEU A 134 -5.05 -24.72 -6.85
CA LEU A 134 -3.71 -24.20 -6.53
C LEU A 134 -2.75 -25.32 -6.15
N ILE A 135 -3.21 -26.29 -5.35
CA ILE A 135 -2.42 -27.43 -4.90
C ILE A 135 -2.05 -28.30 -6.10
N ASN A 136 -3.00 -28.53 -7.02
CA ASN A 136 -2.76 -29.29 -8.24
C ASN A 136 -1.77 -28.58 -9.19
N HIS A 137 -1.84 -27.25 -9.27
CA HIS A 137 -0.96 -26.45 -10.12
C HIS A 137 0.47 -26.37 -9.56
N PHE A 138 0.61 -26.19 -8.25
CA PHE A 138 1.88 -25.92 -7.61
C PHE A 138 2.56 -27.17 -7.05
N GLY A 139 1.79 -28.15 -6.57
CA GLY A 139 2.24 -29.39 -5.94
C GLY A 139 2.28 -29.31 -4.40
N GLU A 140 1.91 -30.41 -3.75
CA GLU A 140 1.90 -30.50 -2.28
C GLU A 140 3.30 -30.35 -1.68
N GLU A 141 4.32 -30.91 -2.32
CA GLU A 141 5.69 -30.86 -1.82
C GLU A 141 6.26 -29.43 -1.75
N GLN A 142 5.83 -28.54 -2.64
CA GLN A 142 6.24 -27.15 -2.69
C GLN A 142 5.31 -26.21 -1.91
N THR A 143 4.21 -26.73 -1.37
CA THR A 143 3.25 -25.95 -0.59
C THR A 143 3.50 -26.15 0.91
N ILE A 144 3.46 -25.07 1.68
CA ILE A 144 3.44 -25.07 3.14
C ILE A 144 2.15 -24.36 3.57
N PHE A 145 1.30 -25.11 4.28
CA PHE A 145 0.02 -24.59 4.72
C PHE A 145 0.16 -23.77 6.00
N LEU A 146 -0.57 -22.66 6.05
CA LEU A 146 -0.67 -21.76 7.20
C LEU A 146 -2.06 -21.90 7.79
N GLU A 147 -2.11 -22.11 9.09
CA GLU A 147 -3.32 -22.15 9.92
C GLU A 147 -4.43 -23.06 9.38
N GLY A 148 -4.95 -23.94 10.22
CA GLY A 148 -6.08 -24.82 9.93
C GLY A 148 -5.94 -26.22 10.53
N GLN A 149 -7.07 -26.89 10.65
CA GLN A 149 -7.16 -28.23 11.24
C GLN A 149 -7.00 -29.38 10.21
N HIS A 150 -7.01 -29.13 8.92
CA HIS A 150 -7.22 -30.16 7.90
C HIS A 150 -5.95 -30.79 7.33
N ILE A 151 -4.78 -30.22 7.49
CA ILE A 151 -3.56 -30.87 7.01
C ILE A 151 -2.74 -31.30 8.22
N ALA A 152 -2.98 -32.52 8.65
CA ALA A 152 -2.31 -33.24 9.75
C ALA A 152 -2.70 -32.85 11.19
N GLY A 153 -3.78 -32.14 11.44
CA GLY A 153 -4.28 -31.90 12.82
C GLY A 153 -3.37 -31.01 13.68
N LEU A 154 -2.54 -30.16 13.07
CA LEU A 154 -1.52 -29.39 13.73
C LEU A 154 -1.80 -27.88 13.60
N ALA A 155 -1.95 -27.19 14.74
CA ALA A 155 -1.90 -25.74 14.79
C ALA A 155 -0.51 -25.26 14.30
N PHE A 156 -0.39 -23.99 13.83
CA PHE A 156 0.86 -23.43 13.28
C PHE A 156 2.08 -23.67 14.19
N SER A 157 1.95 -23.49 15.51
CA SER A 157 3.00 -23.83 16.49
C SER A 157 3.34 -25.32 16.52
N SER A 158 2.33 -26.19 16.31
CA SER A 158 2.51 -27.65 16.24
C SER A 158 3.07 -28.10 14.90
N LEU A 159 2.76 -27.38 13.80
CA LEU A 159 3.38 -27.61 12.48
C LEU A 159 4.88 -27.33 12.55
N VAL A 160 5.27 -26.24 13.17
CA VAL A 160 6.69 -25.92 13.40
C VAL A 160 7.35 -26.99 14.27
N GLN A 161 6.71 -27.43 15.36
CA GLN A 161 7.23 -28.48 16.24
C GLN A 161 7.27 -29.85 15.56
N ALA A 162 6.27 -30.19 14.74
CA ALA A 162 6.21 -31.51 14.06
C ALA A 162 7.14 -31.58 12.84
N LEU A 163 7.34 -30.48 12.12
CA LEU A 163 8.29 -30.41 11.00
C LEU A 163 9.76 -30.27 11.47
N VAL A 164 9.96 -29.95 12.76
CA VAL A 164 11.27 -29.75 13.37
C VAL A 164 11.38 -30.58 14.68
N PRO A 165 11.24 -31.93 14.62
CA PRO A 165 11.25 -32.76 15.82
C PRO A 165 12.54 -32.70 16.62
N ASP A 166 13.65 -32.23 16.05
CA ASP A 166 15.01 -32.21 16.67
C ASP A 166 15.89 -31.10 16.08
N VAL A 167 15.39 -29.89 15.98
CA VAL A 167 16.32 -28.78 15.81
C VAL A 167 16.82 -28.44 17.20
N GLY A 168 17.92 -29.09 17.57
CA GLY A 168 18.81 -28.57 18.61
C GLY A 168 19.03 -27.09 18.34
N ILE A 169 19.40 -26.30 19.34
CA ILE A 169 19.66 -24.86 19.27
C ILE A 169 20.27 -24.55 17.89
N VAL A 170 19.42 -24.11 16.94
CA VAL A 170 19.91 -23.69 15.61
C VAL A 170 20.68 -22.42 15.87
N ASP A 171 21.96 -22.48 15.66
CA ASP A 171 22.85 -21.35 15.86
C ASP A 171 22.36 -20.19 14.96
N LEU A 172 21.97 -19.09 15.58
CA LEU A 172 21.62 -17.84 14.89
C LEU A 172 22.70 -17.45 13.89
N ASP A 173 23.96 -17.69 14.22
CA ASP A 173 25.11 -17.39 13.36
C ASP A 173 25.11 -18.21 12.06
N SER A 174 24.47 -19.39 12.04
CA SER A 174 24.31 -20.16 10.80
C SER A 174 23.44 -19.50 9.75
N PHE A 175 22.62 -18.49 10.11
CA PHE A 175 21.77 -17.68 9.23
C PHE A 175 22.34 -16.29 8.96
N THR A 176 23.46 -15.94 9.61
CA THR A 176 24.09 -14.63 9.51
C THR A 176 25.13 -14.53 8.39
N ASP A 177 25.06 -15.38 7.35
CA ASP A 177 25.94 -15.20 6.19
C ASP A 177 25.61 -13.85 5.54
N SER A 178 26.27 -12.86 6.11
CA SER A 178 25.94 -11.45 6.08
C SER A 178 26.64 -10.68 4.97
N SER A 179 27.08 -11.31 3.93
CA SER A 179 27.43 -10.58 2.70
C SER A 179 26.16 -10.26 1.93
N THR A 180 25.24 -9.52 2.55
CA THR A 180 24.10 -9.01 1.81
C THR A 180 24.60 -7.96 0.84
N ASP A 181 24.85 -8.40 -0.39
CA ASP A 181 25.02 -7.46 -1.48
C ASP A 181 23.81 -6.49 -1.43
N LYS A 182 24.11 -5.19 -1.34
CA LYS A 182 23.10 -4.14 -1.32
C LYS A 182 22.14 -4.21 -2.50
N ASN A 183 22.53 -4.88 -3.58
CA ASN A 183 21.75 -5.11 -4.80
C ASN A 183 20.98 -6.44 -4.79
N SER A 184 21.09 -7.28 -3.75
CA SER A 184 20.29 -8.50 -3.63
C SER A 184 18.81 -8.16 -3.63
N THR A 185 18.01 -8.87 -4.41
CA THR A 185 16.55 -8.73 -4.42
C THR A 185 16.01 -9.31 -3.12
N VAL A 186 15.18 -8.53 -2.41
CA VAL A 186 14.55 -8.91 -1.13
C VAL A 186 13.07 -9.22 -1.32
N SER A 187 12.40 -8.48 -2.18
CA SER A 187 10.98 -8.70 -2.46
C SER A 187 10.61 -8.34 -3.90
N LEU A 188 9.55 -8.99 -4.38
CA LEU A 188 8.90 -8.71 -5.67
C LEU A 188 7.51 -8.14 -5.41
N LEU A 189 7.25 -6.92 -5.86
CA LEU A 189 5.95 -6.27 -5.69
C LEU A 189 5.24 -6.17 -7.02
N SER A 190 3.99 -6.66 -7.08
CA SER A 190 3.16 -6.52 -8.27
C SER A 190 2.80 -5.05 -8.49
N THR A 191 2.99 -4.57 -9.72
CA THR A 191 2.55 -3.23 -10.10
C THR A 191 1.04 -3.21 -10.28
N GLY A 192 0.40 -2.11 -9.93
CA GLY A 192 -1.04 -1.91 -10.13
C GLY A 192 -1.43 -1.76 -11.60
N GLY A 193 -0.79 -2.52 -12.51
CA GLY A 193 -1.05 -2.46 -13.95
C GLY A 193 -2.49 -2.83 -14.28
N THR A 194 -3.23 -1.87 -14.84
CA THR A 194 -4.59 -2.07 -15.34
C THR A 194 -4.62 -2.83 -16.67
N THR A 195 -3.46 -3.28 -17.19
CA THR A 195 -3.32 -3.89 -18.52
C THR A 195 -3.43 -5.42 -18.56
N GLY A 196 -3.80 -6.07 -17.44
CA GLY A 196 -3.95 -7.54 -17.36
C GLY A 196 -2.63 -8.30 -17.19
N ASP A 197 -1.48 -7.72 -17.54
CA ASP A 197 -0.15 -8.30 -17.33
C ASP A 197 0.65 -7.46 -16.31
N SER A 198 0.36 -7.69 -15.01
CA SER A 198 1.07 -7.01 -13.93
C SER A 198 2.57 -7.34 -13.99
N LYS A 199 3.41 -6.31 -13.90
CA LYS A 199 4.86 -6.46 -13.79
C LYS A 199 5.23 -6.68 -12.32
N LEU A 200 6.40 -7.26 -12.08
CA LEU A 200 6.95 -7.46 -10.75
C LEU A 200 8.15 -6.52 -10.57
N ALA A 201 8.03 -5.54 -9.71
CA ALA A 201 9.12 -4.64 -9.34
C ALA A 201 10.04 -5.31 -8.32
N GLU A 202 11.34 -5.36 -8.59
CA GLU A 202 12.35 -5.91 -7.68
C GLU A 202 12.81 -4.85 -6.69
N TRP A 203 12.52 -5.05 -5.40
CA TRP A 203 13.06 -4.19 -4.34
C TRP A 203 14.29 -4.84 -3.74
N SER A 204 15.38 -4.11 -3.81
CA SER A 204 16.68 -4.55 -3.31
C SER A 204 16.84 -4.29 -1.81
N SER A 205 17.88 -4.87 -1.24
CA SER A 205 18.34 -4.57 0.12
C SER A 205 18.62 -3.07 0.32
N LEU A 206 19.15 -2.39 -0.71
CA LEU A 206 19.36 -0.94 -0.69
C LEU A 206 18.05 -0.15 -0.71
N THR A 207 17.09 -0.57 -1.53
CA THR A 207 15.74 0.01 -1.59
C THR A 207 15.07 -0.04 -0.22
N TRP A 208 15.06 -1.20 0.45
CA TRP A 208 14.52 -1.37 1.79
C TRP A 208 15.24 -0.54 2.85
N LYS A 209 16.58 -0.46 2.77
CA LYS A 209 17.36 0.43 3.64
C LYS A 209 16.96 1.88 3.49
N THR A 210 16.78 2.33 2.24
CA THR A 210 16.41 3.72 1.94
C THR A 210 14.98 4.02 2.41
N ILE A 211 14.03 3.10 2.22
CA ILE A 211 12.67 3.22 2.79
C ILE A 211 12.76 3.41 4.32
N SER A 212 13.54 2.56 4.98
CA SER A 212 13.71 2.61 6.44
C SER A 212 14.30 3.97 6.89
N ASP A 213 15.35 4.43 6.23
CA ASP A 213 16.01 5.69 6.58
C ASP A 213 15.07 6.90 6.42
N ILE A 214 14.32 6.94 5.30
CA ILE A 214 13.32 7.97 5.04
C ILE A 214 12.24 7.97 6.13
N GLN A 215 11.62 6.81 6.38
CA GLN A 215 10.49 6.74 7.30
C GLN A 215 10.89 7.02 8.75
N GLN A 216 12.04 6.55 9.21
CA GLN A 216 12.55 6.86 10.54
C GLN A 216 12.82 8.37 10.72
N GLN A 217 13.27 9.05 9.66
CA GLN A 217 13.49 10.49 9.71
C GLN A 217 12.20 11.30 9.69
N LEU A 218 11.20 10.86 8.89
CA LEU A 218 9.94 11.58 8.68
C LEU A 218 8.87 11.24 9.72
N MET A 219 8.90 10.03 10.25
CA MET A 219 7.99 9.52 11.29
C MET A 219 8.81 8.84 12.40
N PRO A 220 9.54 9.64 13.21
CA PRO A 220 10.31 9.09 14.33
C PRO A 220 9.39 8.37 15.33
N ALA A 221 9.99 7.46 16.12
CA ALA A 221 9.26 6.80 17.19
C ALA A 221 8.63 7.84 18.13
N PRO A 222 7.35 7.69 18.50
CA PRO A 222 6.70 8.59 19.43
C PRO A 222 7.29 8.48 20.84
N ASP A 223 7.00 9.48 21.66
CA ASP A 223 7.38 9.57 23.08
C ASP A 223 6.50 8.70 24.01
N ILE A 224 5.57 7.96 23.44
CA ILE A 224 4.69 6.99 24.11
C ILE A 224 4.90 5.60 23.52
N PRO A 225 4.50 4.51 24.21
CA PRO A 225 4.62 3.17 23.67
C PRO A 225 4.00 3.06 22.27
N SER A 226 4.80 2.63 21.30
CA SER A 226 4.38 2.53 19.91
C SER A 226 3.46 1.33 19.69
N CYS A 227 2.35 1.55 18.99
CA CYS A 227 1.40 0.52 18.60
C CYS A 227 0.93 0.77 17.14
N TYR A 228 1.17 -0.19 16.25
CA TYR A 228 0.82 -0.09 14.84
C TYR A 228 -0.35 -1.02 14.50
N LEU A 229 -1.38 -0.49 13.84
CA LEU A 229 -2.53 -1.27 13.37
C LEU A 229 -2.38 -1.64 11.88
N VAL A 230 -2.41 -2.94 11.61
CA VAL A 230 -2.47 -3.52 10.25
C VAL A 230 -3.88 -4.03 10.00
N SER A 231 -4.63 -3.36 9.11
CA SER A 231 -5.99 -3.77 8.71
C SER A 231 -6.17 -3.81 7.19
N ALA A 232 -5.48 -2.92 6.47
CA ALA A 232 -5.39 -3.02 5.02
C ALA A 232 -4.45 -4.18 4.61
N PRO A 233 -4.55 -4.70 3.37
CA PRO A 233 -3.81 -5.91 2.97
C PRO A 233 -2.29 -5.83 3.20
N MET A 234 -1.76 -6.78 3.95
CA MET A 234 -0.31 -6.91 4.22
C MET A 234 0.52 -7.15 2.96
N SER A 235 -0.09 -7.67 1.91
CA SER A 235 0.55 -7.85 0.60
C SER A 235 0.84 -6.55 -0.16
N HIS A 236 0.46 -5.40 0.39
CA HIS A 236 0.61 -4.06 -0.20
C HIS A 236 1.18 -3.06 0.81
N ALA A 237 1.02 -1.76 0.51
CA ALA A 237 1.61 -0.66 1.28
C ALA A 237 1.41 -0.76 2.80
N ALA A 238 0.25 -1.23 3.27
CA ALA A 238 -0.02 -1.36 4.72
C ALA A 238 0.93 -2.33 5.42
N GLY A 239 1.24 -3.48 4.79
CA GLY A 239 2.24 -4.41 5.31
C GLY A 239 3.65 -3.83 5.26
N MET A 240 4.00 -3.18 4.13
CA MET A 240 5.32 -2.54 3.98
C MET A 240 5.53 -1.42 5.01
N ALA A 241 4.48 -0.65 5.31
CA ALA A 241 4.51 0.43 6.29
C ALA A 241 4.75 -0.05 7.73
N SER A 242 4.48 -1.31 8.05
CA SER A 242 4.67 -1.87 9.40
C SER A 242 6.13 -2.15 9.77
N PHE A 243 7.03 -2.29 8.79
CA PHE A 243 8.41 -2.70 9.07
C PHE A 243 9.20 -1.67 9.89
N VAL A 244 8.99 -0.38 9.66
CA VAL A 244 9.66 0.65 10.48
C VAL A 244 9.14 0.70 11.90
N PRO A 245 7.82 0.68 12.18
CA PRO A 245 7.30 0.43 13.53
C PRO A 245 7.86 -0.84 14.19
N ILE A 246 7.99 -1.95 13.46
CA ILE A 246 8.64 -3.17 13.98
C ILE A 246 10.08 -2.87 14.40
N LEU A 247 10.88 -2.21 13.56
CA LEU A 247 12.25 -1.82 13.87
C LEU A 247 12.32 -0.93 15.13
N GLN A 248 11.31 -0.11 15.35
CA GLN A 248 11.17 0.78 16.52
C GLN A 248 10.63 0.05 17.77
N GLY A 249 10.38 -1.25 17.71
CA GLY A 249 9.89 -2.06 18.83
C GLY A 249 8.40 -1.87 19.14
N ALA A 250 7.58 -1.46 18.16
CA ALA A 250 6.15 -1.25 18.35
C ALA A 250 5.38 -2.56 18.59
N SER A 251 4.30 -2.53 19.35
CA SER A 251 3.29 -3.59 19.28
C SER A 251 2.60 -3.56 17.93
N ILE A 252 2.43 -4.72 17.29
CA ILE A 252 1.79 -4.85 15.98
C ILE A 252 0.45 -5.54 16.14
N ILE A 253 -0.63 -4.81 15.91
CA ILE A 253 -2.00 -5.31 15.97
C ILE A 253 -2.44 -5.67 14.57
N VAL A 254 -2.74 -6.93 14.34
CA VAL A 254 -3.14 -7.46 13.04
C VAL A 254 -4.60 -7.84 13.05
N VAL A 255 -5.33 -7.34 12.06
CA VAL A 255 -6.72 -7.73 11.77
C VAL A 255 -6.91 -7.85 10.25
N ASP A 256 -7.81 -8.69 9.81
CA ASP A 256 -8.22 -8.73 8.41
C ASP A 256 -9.53 -7.97 8.20
N GLY A 257 -9.56 -7.13 7.16
CA GLY A 257 -10.74 -6.41 6.73
C GLY A 257 -10.92 -5.01 7.33
N MET A 258 -11.95 -4.34 6.82
CA MET A 258 -12.23 -2.91 7.04
C MET A 258 -13.66 -2.72 7.60
N VAL A 259 -13.90 -3.18 8.83
CA VAL A 259 -15.17 -2.93 9.55
C VAL A 259 -14.98 -1.68 10.42
N PRO A 260 -15.63 -0.54 10.10
CA PRO A 260 -15.39 0.74 10.77
C PRO A 260 -15.49 0.68 12.29
N GLU A 261 -16.59 0.16 12.84
CA GLU A 261 -16.81 0.05 14.29
C GLU A 261 -15.67 -0.71 14.99
N ARG A 262 -15.28 -1.86 14.39
CA ARG A 262 -14.20 -2.68 14.93
C ARG A 262 -12.86 -1.93 14.94
N LEU A 263 -12.51 -1.27 13.85
CA LEU A 263 -11.25 -0.54 13.75
C LEU A 263 -11.18 0.63 14.71
N LEU A 264 -12.26 1.40 14.83
CA LEU A 264 -12.34 2.52 15.77
C LEU A 264 -12.22 2.05 17.22
N SER A 265 -12.88 0.94 17.57
CA SER A 265 -12.75 0.30 18.89
C SER A 265 -11.33 -0.20 19.16
N ILE A 266 -10.62 -0.74 18.15
CA ILE A 266 -9.23 -1.17 18.28
C ILE A 266 -8.31 0.04 18.48
N ILE A 267 -8.52 1.14 17.74
CA ILE A 267 -7.72 2.37 17.89
C ILE A 267 -7.76 2.85 19.35
N GLU A 268 -8.95 2.91 19.94
CA GLU A 268 -9.13 3.29 21.34
C GLU A 268 -8.54 2.26 22.32
N SER A 269 -8.98 0.99 22.20
CA SER A 269 -8.69 -0.05 23.20
C SER A 269 -7.22 -0.46 23.26
N TYR A 270 -6.53 -0.47 22.11
CA TYR A 270 -5.10 -0.81 22.01
C TYR A 270 -4.21 0.43 21.95
N ARG A 271 -4.80 1.64 22.10
CA ARG A 271 -4.06 2.91 22.05
C ARG A 271 -3.15 3.00 20.84
N ILE A 272 -3.71 2.72 19.65
CA ILE A 272 -2.98 2.74 18.40
C ILE A 272 -2.31 4.10 18.20
N THR A 273 -1.03 4.07 17.85
CA THR A 273 -0.23 5.28 17.56
C THR A 273 -0.05 5.50 16.06
N HIS A 274 -0.01 4.41 15.28
CA HIS A 274 0.24 4.45 13.85
C HIS A 274 -0.73 3.54 13.10
N LEU A 275 -1.22 4.01 11.96
CA LEU A 275 -1.92 3.15 11.01
C LEU A 275 -1.77 3.71 9.58
N PHE A 276 -1.88 2.82 8.60
CA PHE A 276 -1.91 3.16 7.17
C PHE A 276 -3.25 2.75 6.56
N LEU A 277 -3.95 3.71 5.93
CA LEU A 277 -5.18 3.43 5.18
C LEU A 277 -5.22 4.20 3.86
N PRO A 278 -5.76 3.61 2.78
CA PRO A 278 -6.09 4.38 1.57
C PRO A 278 -7.27 5.32 1.83
N PRO A 279 -7.41 6.43 1.07
CA PRO A 279 -8.49 7.40 1.25
C PRO A 279 -9.89 6.80 1.28
N THR A 280 -10.19 5.79 0.46
CA THR A 280 -11.49 5.10 0.46
C THR A 280 -11.82 4.46 1.80
N ALA A 281 -10.84 3.87 2.48
CA ALA A 281 -11.01 3.31 3.80
C ALA A 281 -11.22 4.39 4.86
N ILE A 282 -10.49 5.51 4.77
CA ILE A 282 -10.70 6.67 5.66
C ILE A 282 -12.13 7.20 5.49
N TYR A 283 -12.64 7.30 4.25
CA TYR A 283 -14.02 7.74 4.01
C TYR A 283 -15.05 6.80 4.65
N MET A 284 -14.80 5.49 4.68
CA MET A 284 -15.66 4.54 5.40
C MET A 284 -15.65 4.80 6.91
N LEU A 285 -14.51 5.11 7.51
CA LEU A 285 -14.43 5.47 8.92
C LEU A 285 -15.18 6.77 9.21
N LEU A 286 -14.99 7.81 8.38
CA LEU A 286 -15.65 9.11 8.53
C LEU A 286 -17.18 9.01 8.37
N ALA A 287 -17.65 8.09 7.53
CA ALA A 287 -19.08 7.86 7.32
C ALA A 287 -19.77 7.08 8.46
N TYR A 288 -19.01 6.49 9.38
CA TYR A 288 -19.59 5.77 10.52
C TYR A 288 -20.23 6.73 11.52
N GLU A 289 -21.50 6.54 11.83
CA GLU A 289 -22.31 7.48 12.64
C GLU A 289 -21.73 7.80 14.02
N ASN A 290 -21.02 6.84 14.62
CA ASN A 290 -20.44 6.96 15.95
C ASN A 290 -18.94 7.31 15.94
N VAL A 291 -18.35 7.71 14.81
CA VAL A 291 -16.91 7.98 14.68
C VAL A 291 -16.38 8.95 15.73
N LYS A 292 -17.16 9.96 16.14
CA LYS A 292 -16.77 10.98 17.15
C LYS A 292 -16.84 10.47 18.60
N ARG A 293 -17.23 9.21 18.86
CA ARG A 293 -17.39 8.67 20.23
C ARG A 293 -16.14 7.99 20.78
N TYR A 294 -15.16 7.71 19.94
CA TYR A 294 -13.93 6.99 20.31
C TYR A 294 -12.81 7.95 20.70
N ASP A 295 -11.89 7.48 21.54
CA ASP A 295 -10.69 8.22 21.91
C ASP A 295 -9.56 7.99 20.91
N TYR A 296 -9.11 9.06 20.27
CA TYR A 296 -8.01 9.08 19.30
C TYR A 296 -6.73 9.71 19.86
N SER A 297 -6.68 10.03 21.16
CA SER A 297 -5.57 10.77 21.78
C SER A 297 -4.21 10.07 21.69
N SER A 298 -4.21 8.75 21.46
CA SER A 298 -2.99 7.98 21.26
C SER A 298 -2.39 8.12 19.86
N LEU A 299 -3.18 8.48 18.84
CA LEU A 299 -2.70 8.59 17.48
C LEU A 299 -1.56 9.62 17.37
N ARG A 300 -0.56 9.28 16.55
CA ARG A 300 0.58 10.14 16.19
C ARG A 300 0.73 10.27 14.69
N TYR A 301 0.55 9.15 13.95
CA TYR A 301 0.63 9.14 12.50
C TYR A 301 -0.52 8.33 11.92
N PHE A 302 -1.48 9.03 11.34
CA PHE A 302 -2.49 8.44 10.49
C PHE A 302 -2.05 8.63 9.04
N TRP A 303 -1.38 7.62 8.51
CA TRP A 303 -0.76 7.67 7.20
C TRP A 303 -1.74 7.30 6.09
N TYR A 304 -1.84 8.14 5.08
CA TYR A 304 -2.64 7.87 3.89
C TYR A 304 -1.82 8.02 2.60
N ALA A 305 -2.12 7.21 1.60
CA ALA A 305 -1.46 7.20 0.29
C ALA A 305 -2.26 6.37 -0.73
N ALA A 306 -1.64 6.07 -1.87
CA ALA A 306 -2.12 5.21 -2.96
C ALA A 306 -3.22 5.81 -3.85
N ALA A 307 -3.93 6.85 -3.43
CA ALA A 307 -4.92 7.58 -4.22
C ALA A 307 -5.02 9.04 -3.77
N PRO A 308 -5.50 9.96 -4.61
CA PRO A 308 -5.84 11.31 -4.19
C PRO A 308 -6.92 11.31 -3.10
N MET A 309 -6.83 12.24 -2.14
CA MET A 309 -7.83 12.45 -1.10
C MET A 309 -8.54 13.78 -1.30
N SER A 310 -9.87 13.81 -1.12
CA SER A 310 -10.65 15.06 -1.13
C SER A 310 -10.20 15.98 0.00
N VAL A 311 -10.00 17.27 -0.31
CA VAL A 311 -9.60 18.29 0.68
C VAL A 311 -10.62 18.40 1.81
N GLU A 312 -11.91 18.37 1.48
CA GLU A 312 -12.98 18.43 2.47
C GLU A 312 -12.95 17.22 3.41
N LYS A 313 -12.74 16.01 2.86
CA LYS A 313 -12.62 14.78 3.67
C LYS A 313 -11.34 14.75 4.48
N LEU A 314 -10.26 15.34 3.99
CA LEU A 314 -9.02 15.47 4.74
C LEU A 314 -9.19 16.43 5.93
N LYS A 315 -9.88 17.56 5.75
CA LYS A 315 -10.24 18.49 6.83
C LYS A 315 -11.12 17.80 7.88
N GLU A 316 -12.14 17.06 7.44
CA GLU A 316 -13.01 16.27 8.33
C GLU A 316 -12.20 15.23 9.13
N ALA A 317 -11.23 14.55 8.49
CA ALA A 317 -10.35 13.60 9.16
C ALA A 317 -9.48 14.27 10.22
N ILE A 318 -8.90 15.45 9.93
CA ILE A 318 -8.10 16.21 10.91
C ILE A 318 -8.98 16.68 12.09
N GLU A 319 -10.22 17.11 11.82
CA GLU A 319 -11.15 17.50 12.89
C GLU A 319 -11.48 16.33 13.84
N ILE A 320 -11.68 15.12 13.28
CA ILE A 320 -12.12 13.95 14.05
C ILE A 320 -10.96 13.24 14.72
N PHE A 321 -9.89 12.92 13.96
CA PHE A 321 -8.77 12.12 14.45
C PHE A 321 -7.66 12.96 15.11
N GLY A 322 -7.73 14.28 14.97
CA GLY A 322 -6.70 15.21 15.43
C GLY A 322 -5.63 15.51 14.38
N PRO A 323 -4.62 16.32 14.74
CA PRO A 323 -3.52 16.73 13.86
C PRO A 323 -2.48 15.60 13.73
N VAL A 324 -2.85 14.52 13.09
CA VAL A 324 -2.05 13.27 13.00
C VAL A 324 -1.92 12.75 11.57
N MET A 325 -2.54 13.46 10.60
CA MET A 325 -2.53 13.03 9.20
C MET A 325 -1.16 13.22 8.57
N VAL A 326 -0.67 12.20 7.88
CA VAL A 326 0.55 12.26 7.06
C VAL A 326 0.31 11.58 5.73
N GLN A 327 0.90 12.10 4.66
CA GLN A 327 0.76 11.55 3.32
C GLN A 327 2.11 11.27 2.68
N THR A 328 2.17 10.21 1.87
CA THR A 328 3.29 9.95 0.98
C THR A 328 2.82 9.70 -0.45
N TYR A 329 3.70 9.97 -1.40
CA TYR A 329 3.56 9.53 -2.78
C TYR A 329 4.67 8.55 -3.11
N GLY A 330 4.31 7.51 -3.83
CA GLY A 330 5.19 6.48 -4.36
C GLY A 330 4.42 5.43 -5.16
N GLN A 331 5.15 4.56 -5.79
CA GLN A 331 4.63 3.45 -6.58
C GLN A 331 5.54 2.23 -6.43
N ALA A 332 5.16 1.06 -6.97
CA ALA A 332 6.00 -0.14 -6.85
C ALA A 332 7.42 0.07 -7.44
N GLU A 333 7.55 0.93 -8.42
CA GLU A 333 8.79 1.28 -9.11
C GLU A 333 9.65 2.30 -8.36
N ALA A 334 9.04 3.12 -7.51
CA ALA A 334 9.67 4.08 -6.60
C ALA A 334 8.93 4.06 -5.26
N PRO A 335 9.33 3.14 -4.35
CA PRO A 335 8.50 2.71 -3.21
C PRO A 335 8.16 3.78 -2.19
N MET A 336 6.92 3.78 -1.75
CA MET A 336 6.42 4.34 -0.52
C MET A 336 6.55 5.86 -0.39
N SER A 337 7.75 6.44 -0.52
CA SER A 337 8.03 7.78 0.01
C SER A 337 8.92 8.60 -0.92
N CYS A 338 8.46 8.87 -2.16
CA CYS A 338 9.11 9.86 -3.02
C CYS A 338 8.92 11.28 -2.47
N THR A 339 7.73 11.54 -1.90
CA THR A 339 7.41 12.79 -1.21
C THR A 339 6.70 12.51 0.11
N PHE A 340 6.64 13.54 0.95
CA PHE A 340 6.00 13.50 2.27
C PHE A 340 5.29 14.82 2.55
N LEU A 341 4.01 14.75 2.92
CA LEU A 341 3.24 15.84 3.49
C LEU A 341 3.09 15.58 4.98
N SER A 342 3.74 16.41 5.79
CA SER A 342 3.84 16.22 7.23
C SER A 342 2.58 16.67 7.97
N VAL A 343 2.48 16.36 9.26
CA VAL A 343 1.44 16.90 10.14
C VAL A 343 1.47 18.43 10.15
N GLU A 344 2.69 19.01 10.23
CA GLU A 344 2.91 20.45 10.24
C GLU A 344 2.45 21.11 8.93
N ASP A 345 2.69 20.47 7.77
CA ASP A 345 2.20 20.95 6.48
C ASP A 345 0.66 20.97 6.41
N HIS A 346 -0.01 19.97 6.98
CA HIS A 346 -1.47 19.94 7.08
C HIS A 346 -1.99 21.09 7.95
N LEU A 347 -1.37 21.32 9.11
CA LEU A 347 -1.75 22.41 10.00
C LEU A 347 -1.48 23.77 9.36
N LEU A 348 -0.32 23.96 8.73
CA LEU A 348 0.02 25.18 7.99
C LEU A 348 -1.04 25.49 6.92
N ALA A 349 -1.49 24.48 6.18
CA ALA A 349 -2.53 24.64 5.16
C ALA A 349 -3.85 25.13 5.74
N LEU A 350 -4.24 24.63 6.92
CA LEU A 350 -5.47 25.05 7.61
C LEU A 350 -5.33 26.48 8.16
N GLU A 351 -4.23 26.77 8.83
CA GLU A 351 -3.95 28.10 9.42
C GLU A 351 -3.90 29.21 8.37
N THR A 352 -3.25 28.93 7.24
CA THR A 352 -3.08 29.90 6.13
C THR A 352 -4.25 29.88 5.15
N ASN A 353 -5.25 29.00 5.36
CA ASN A 353 -6.34 28.75 4.42
C ASN A 353 -5.84 28.49 2.99
N ASN A 354 -4.74 27.73 2.87
CA ASN A 354 -4.13 27.39 1.59
C ASN A 354 -4.44 25.94 1.19
N PRO A 355 -5.54 25.69 0.43
CA PRO A 355 -5.92 24.35 0.03
C PRO A 355 -4.95 23.70 -0.97
N SER A 356 -4.02 24.47 -1.58
CA SER A 356 -3.05 23.92 -2.53
C SER A 356 -2.10 22.95 -1.83
N ILE A 357 -1.70 23.24 -0.58
CA ILE A 357 -0.88 22.34 0.21
C ILE A 357 -1.62 21.00 0.47
N LEU A 358 -2.91 21.04 0.82
CA LEU A 358 -3.71 19.84 1.06
C LEU A 358 -3.98 19.02 -0.23
N ARG A 359 -3.88 19.65 -1.41
CA ARG A 359 -3.99 18.96 -2.70
C ARG A 359 -2.67 18.37 -3.16
N SER A 360 -1.56 18.81 -2.57
CA SER A 360 -0.24 18.27 -2.89
C SER A 360 -0.03 16.90 -2.25
N CYS A 361 0.98 16.18 -2.71
CA CYS A 361 1.49 15.00 -2.04
C CYS A 361 2.77 15.30 -1.22
N GLY A 362 2.98 16.58 -0.88
CA GLY A 362 4.06 17.05 -0.02
C GLY A 362 5.34 17.41 -0.76
N LYS A 363 6.42 17.49 -0.01
CA LYS A 363 7.77 17.85 -0.48
C LYS A 363 8.61 16.60 -0.71
N VAL A 364 9.66 16.73 -1.50
CA VAL A 364 10.59 15.63 -1.82
C VAL A 364 11.17 15.05 -0.53
N ALA A 365 11.10 13.75 -0.38
CA ALA A 365 11.59 13.04 0.79
C ALA A 365 13.13 13.04 0.85
N PRO A 366 13.74 12.89 2.03
CA PRO A 366 15.19 12.72 2.16
C PRO A 366 15.70 11.56 1.29
N TYR A 367 16.92 11.66 0.81
CA TYR A 367 17.60 10.65 -0.04
C TYR A 367 16.94 10.38 -1.41
N VAL A 368 15.99 11.23 -1.82
CA VAL A 368 15.32 11.16 -3.12
C VAL A 368 15.61 12.43 -3.89
N GLU A 369 15.90 12.30 -5.18
CA GLU A 369 15.88 13.40 -6.14
C GLU A 369 14.60 13.27 -6.96
N LEU A 370 13.90 14.38 -7.19
CA LEU A 370 12.66 14.42 -7.98
C LEU A 370 12.70 15.63 -8.91
N ALA A 371 12.30 15.41 -10.14
CA ALA A 371 12.19 16.43 -11.16
C ALA A 371 10.87 16.30 -11.93
N ILE A 372 10.45 17.40 -12.54
CA ILE A 372 9.39 17.42 -13.53
C ILE A 372 10.06 17.51 -14.89
N LEU A 373 9.79 16.56 -15.80
CA LEU A 373 10.41 16.46 -17.11
C LEU A 373 9.41 16.74 -18.22
N ASP A 374 9.89 17.38 -19.29
CA ASP A 374 9.18 17.43 -20.57
C ASP A 374 9.26 16.08 -21.34
N ASP A 375 8.68 16.04 -22.54
CA ASP A 375 8.70 14.81 -23.35
C ASP A 375 10.12 14.51 -23.91
N GLU A 376 10.98 15.53 -24.05
CA GLU A 376 12.37 15.41 -24.46
C GLU A 376 13.32 15.03 -23.31
N GLY A 377 12.82 14.93 -22.07
CA GLY A 377 13.61 14.56 -20.88
C GLY A 377 14.35 15.72 -20.22
N ASN A 378 14.07 16.97 -20.60
CA ASN A 378 14.62 18.14 -19.95
C ASN A 378 13.85 18.46 -18.65
N GLN A 379 14.55 18.96 -17.63
CA GLN A 379 13.92 19.40 -16.39
C GLN A 379 13.18 20.72 -16.60
N LEU A 380 11.92 20.74 -16.22
CA LEU A 380 11.07 21.93 -16.24
C LEU A 380 11.28 22.78 -14.98
N PRO A 381 11.17 24.12 -15.09
CA PRO A 381 11.16 24.99 -13.94
C PRO A 381 9.90 24.76 -13.07
N LYS A 382 9.91 25.29 -11.84
CA LYS A 382 8.75 25.26 -10.95
C LYS A 382 7.52 25.90 -11.60
N ASP A 383 6.35 25.49 -11.16
CA ASP A 383 5.04 25.91 -11.69
C ASP A 383 4.75 25.48 -13.14
N GLN A 384 5.55 24.57 -13.71
CA GLN A 384 5.25 23.96 -15.01
C GLN A 384 4.88 22.48 -14.84
N GLU A 385 3.89 22.05 -15.62
CA GLU A 385 3.42 20.67 -15.67
C GLU A 385 4.30 19.81 -16.57
N GLY A 386 4.58 18.60 -16.13
CA GLY A 386 5.34 17.60 -16.89
C GLY A 386 5.32 16.26 -16.17
N GLU A 387 6.06 15.29 -16.70
CA GLU A 387 6.12 13.96 -16.12
C GLU A 387 7.03 13.96 -14.88
N ILE A 388 6.53 13.42 -13.78
CA ILE A 388 7.30 13.23 -12.55
C ILE A 388 8.37 12.17 -12.81
N ALA A 389 9.61 12.51 -12.51
CA ALA A 389 10.73 11.59 -12.58
C ALA A 389 11.49 11.54 -11.25
N VAL A 390 11.95 10.35 -10.88
CA VAL A 390 12.60 10.09 -9.60
C VAL A 390 13.98 9.49 -9.84
N LYS A 391 14.93 9.86 -8.97
CA LYS A 391 16.28 9.30 -8.95
C LYS A 391 16.72 9.07 -7.51
N GLY A 392 17.55 8.05 -7.30
CA GLY A 392 18.10 7.73 -5.98
C GLY A 392 17.99 6.25 -5.64
N ASN A 393 18.46 5.92 -4.45
CA ASN A 393 18.51 4.54 -3.95
C ASN A 393 17.14 3.96 -3.56
N LEU A 394 16.10 4.81 -3.54
CA LEU A 394 14.72 4.38 -3.31
C LEU A 394 14.17 3.55 -4.46
N LEU A 395 14.67 3.74 -5.69
CA LEU A 395 14.14 3.09 -6.87
C LEU A 395 14.24 1.56 -6.79
N MET A 396 13.27 0.89 -7.42
CA MET A 396 13.36 -0.54 -7.67
C MET A 396 14.65 -0.88 -8.44
N LYS A 397 15.16 -2.09 -8.30
CA LYS A 397 16.28 -2.58 -9.12
C LYS A 397 15.90 -2.67 -10.61
N GLY A 398 14.68 -3.10 -10.90
CA GLY A 398 14.09 -3.22 -12.23
C GLY A 398 12.83 -4.07 -12.18
N TYR A 399 12.24 -4.32 -13.33
CA TYR A 399 11.17 -5.31 -13.45
C TYR A 399 11.76 -6.72 -13.58
N CYS A 400 11.30 -7.64 -12.76
CA CYS A 400 11.73 -9.04 -12.75
C CYS A 400 11.59 -9.66 -14.14
N LYS A 401 12.70 -10.21 -14.65
CA LYS A 401 12.78 -10.86 -15.97
C LYS A 401 12.27 -9.99 -17.14
N ASN A 402 12.30 -8.65 -16.98
CA ASN A 402 11.83 -7.72 -18.03
C ASN A 402 12.73 -6.47 -18.14
N PRO A 403 13.95 -6.63 -18.66
CA PRO A 403 14.90 -5.53 -18.80
C PRO A 403 14.44 -4.46 -19.81
N GLU A 404 13.69 -4.84 -20.84
CA GLU A 404 13.16 -3.91 -21.83
C GLU A 404 12.16 -2.93 -21.20
N ALA A 405 11.20 -3.44 -20.42
CA ALA A 405 10.28 -2.57 -19.70
C ALA A 405 10.98 -1.70 -18.65
N THR A 406 12.09 -2.17 -18.08
CA THR A 406 12.91 -1.38 -17.16
C THR A 406 13.61 -0.25 -17.91
N ALA A 407 14.20 -0.54 -19.06
CA ALA A 407 14.87 0.46 -19.88
C ALA A 407 13.89 1.53 -20.41
N ALA A 408 12.67 1.12 -20.75
CA ALA A 408 11.64 2.01 -21.29
C ALA A 408 11.20 3.15 -20.35
N ILE A 409 11.39 2.99 -19.03
CA ILE A 409 11.04 4.01 -18.03
C ILE A 409 12.27 4.74 -17.48
N ARG A 410 13.46 4.43 -17.93
CA ARG A 410 14.71 5.02 -17.45
C ARG A 410 15.43 5.80 -18.55
N GLU A 411 15.72 7.05 -18.26
CA GLU A 411 16.39 7.94 -19.18
C GLU A 411 17.30 8.90 -18.42
N ASN A 412 18.56 9.03 -18.83
CA ASN A 412 19.55 9.96 -18.25
C ASN A 412 19.69 9.84 -16.72
N GLY A 413 19.51 8.63 -16.15
CA GLY A 413 19.55 8.37 -14.71
C GLY A 413 18.25 8.67 -13.98
N TRP A 414 17.24 9.21 -14.63
CA TRP A 414 15.89 9.40 -14.11
C TRP A 414 15.03 8.18 -14.41
N GLN A 415 14.14 7.84 -13.50
CA GLN A 415 13.06 6.90 -13.72
C GLN A 415 11.75 7.68 -13.82
N ARG A 416 11.13 7.62 -14.99
CA ARG A 416 9.83 8.23 -15.27
C ARG A 416 8.74 7.44 -14.56
N THR A 417 7.83 8.14 -13.90
CA THR A 417 6.76 7.50 -13.10
C THR A 417 5.49 7.22 -13.90
N GLY A 418 5.30 7.90 -15.03
CA GLY A 418 4.06 7.91 -15.77
C GLY A 418 2.97 8.76 -15.12
N ASP A 419 3.27 9.46 -14.02
CA ASP A 419 2.38 10.42 -13.39
C ASP A 419 2.79 11.84 -13.85
N ILE A 420 1.82 12.68 -14.19
CA ILE A 420 2.03 14.09 -14.50
C ILE A 420 1.86 14.89 -13.22
N GLY A 421 2.75 15.84 -13.00
CA GLY A 421 2.72 16.67 -11.80
C GLY A 421 3.28 18.06 -12.04
N VAL A 422 3.12 18.88 -11.02
CA VAL A 422 3.68 20.23 -10.95
C VAL A 422 4.30 20.44 -9.57
N MET A 423 5.49 21.02 -9.53
CA MET A 423 6.14 21.43 -8.29
C MET A 423 6.03 22.94 -8.15
N ASP A 424 5.40 23.39 -7.07
CA ASP A 424 5.24 24.81 -6.81
C ASP A 424 6.54 25.48 -6.31
N LYS A 425 6.48 26.80 -6.09
CA LYS A 425 7.62 27.60 -5.63
C LYS A 425 8.14 27.19 -4.25
N ASP A 426 7.24 26.68 -3.40
CA ASP A 426 7.55 26.25 -2.03
C ASP A 426 8.02 24.79 -1.97
N GLY A 427 8.05 24.10 -3.11
CA GLY A 427 8.52 22.73 -3.28
C GLY A 427 7.47 21.66 -3.00
N TYR A 428 6.19 22.03 -2.94
CA TYR A 428 5.11 21.05 -2.87
C TYR A 428 4.82 20.46 -4.25
N LEU A 429 4.76 19.14 -4.32
CA LEU A 429 4.40 18.40 -5.52
C LEU A 429 2.90 18.15 -5.55
N ALA A 430 2.22 18.61 -6.58
CA ALA A 430 0.85 18.21 -6.88
C ALA A 430 0.85 17.22 -8.04
N ILE A 431 0.20 16.07 -7.87
CA ILE A 431 -0.05 15.12 -8.96
C ILE A 431 -1.28 15.61 -9.70
N VAL A 432 -1.11 15.87 -11.00
CA VAL A 432 -2.18 16.34 -11.88
C VAL A 432 -3.00 15.15 -12.36
N ASP A 433 -2.35 14.15 -12.97
CA ASP A 433 -2.99 12.90 -13.40
C ASP A 433 -1.95 11.85 -13.81
N ARG A 434 -2.43 10.72 -14.36
CA ARG A 434 -1.59 9.77 -15.06
C ARG A 434 -1.47 10.13 -16.54
N LYS A 435 -0.27 10.08 -17.10
CA LYS A 435 0.00 10.36 -18.51
C LYS A 435 -0.95 9.56 -19.43
N ARG A 436 -1.16 8.30 -19.14
CA ARG A 436 -2.06 7.39 -19.89
C ARG A 436 -3.56 7.66 -19.70
N ASP A 437 -3.96 8.39 -18.67
CA ASP A 437 -5.36 8.69 -18.35
C ASP A 437 -5.78 10.07 -18.85
N MET A 438 -4.82 10.89 -19.28
CA MET A 438 -5.03 12.21 -19.91
C MET A 438 -5.92 12.08 -21.14
N ILE A 439 -6.90 12.96 -21.25
CA ILE A 439 -7.86 13.00 -22.36
C ILE A 439 -7.39 14.04 -23.38
N ILE A 440 -7.26 13.65 -24.64
CA ILE A 440 -6.90 14.57 -25.72
C ILE A 440 -8.17 14.97 -26.47
N THR A 441 -8.72 16.12 -26.12
CA THR A 441 -9.97 16.62 -26.70
C THR A 441 -9.74 17.90 -27.52
N GLY A 442 -9.97 17.85 -28.82
CA GLY A 442 -9.78 19.01 -29.71
C GLY A 442 -8.37 19.59 -29.68
N GLY A 443 -7.35 18.78 -29.44
CA GLY A 443 -5.95 19.20 -29.33
C GLY A 443 -5.55 19.74 -27.95
N PHE A 444 -6.45 19.68 -26.96
CA PHE A 444 -6.16 20.09 -25.59
C PHE A 444 -5.98 18.88 -24.69
N ASN A 445 -4.98 18.94 -23.81
CA ASN A 445 -4.81 17.98 -22.74
C ASN A 445 -5.77 18.29 -21.59
N VAL A 446 -6.65 17.35 -21.28
CA VAL A 446 -7.59 17.43 -20.17
C VAL A 446 -7.28 16.33 -19.16
N TYR A 447 -7.08 16.74 -17.94
CA TYR A 447 -6.74 15.82 -16.85
C TYR A 447 -8.01 15.43 -16.07
N PRO A 448 -8.42 14.16 -16.11
CA PRO A 448 -9.59 13.64 -15.41
C PRO A 448 -9.68 14.04 -13.95
N SER A 449 -8.56 14.01 -13.23
CA SER A 449 -8.53 14.27 -11.79
C SER A 449 -8.99 15.67 -11.40
N GLU A 450 -8.75 16.70 -12.24
CA GLU A 450 -9.22 18.06 -11.98
C GLU A 450 -10.76 18.12 -11.94
N ILE A 451 -11.40 17.34 -12.80
CA ILE A 451 -12.86 17.28 -12.93
C ILE A 451 -13.42 16.41 -11.80
N GLU A 452 -12.79 15.27 -11.55
CA GLU A 452 -13.17 14.35 -10.49
C GLU A 452 -13.17 15.03 -9.12
N GLN A 453 -12.17 15.85 -8.81
CA GLN A 453 -12.09 16.62 -7.56
C GLN A 453 -13.29 17.55 -7.37
N LEU A 454 -13.79 18.18 -8.44
CA LEU A 454 -14.96 19.03 -8.35
C LEU A 454 -16.25 18.22 -8.12
N ILE A 455 -16.38 17.11 -8.84
CA ILE A 455 -17.56 16.24 -8.76
C ILE A 455 -17.63 15.57 -7.37
N TRP A 456 -16.49 15.12 -6.81
CA TRP A 456 -16.42 14.55 -5.44
C TRP A 456 -16.87 15.53 -4.35
N GLY A 457 -16.69 16.85 -4.56
CA GLY A 457 -17.17 17.89 -3.64
C GLY A 457 -18.70 18.03 -3.58
N MET A 458 -19.44 17.38 -4.47
CA MET A 458 -20.90 17.47 -4.51
C MET A 458 -21.55 16.52 -3.50
N PRO A 459 -22.52 16.97 -2.67
CA PRO A 459 -23.09 16.18 -1.56
C PRO A 459 -23.71 14.84 -1.97
N ALA A 460 -24.33 14.77 -3.16
CA ALA A 460 -25.03 13.57 -3.66
C ALA A 460 -24.07 12.49 -4.20
N ILE A 461 -22.82 12.84 -4.48
CA ILE A 461 -21.86 11.97 -5.15
C ILE A 461 -21.12 11.10 -4.13
N LYS A 462 -21.09 9.79 -4.38
CA LYS A 462 -20.30 8.82 -3.63
C LYS A 462 -18.89 8.73 -4.19
N ASP A 463 -18.79 8.55 -5.54
CA ASP A 463 -17.52 8.50 -6.26
C ASP A 463 -17.75 8.84 -7.74
N CYS A 464 -16.66 9.10 -8.47
CA CYS A 464 -16.73 9.30 -9.91
C CYS A 464 -15.43 8.93 -10.61
N ALA A 465 -15.54 8.69 -11.91
CA ALA A 465 -14.40 8.54 -12.82
C ALA A 465 -14.65 9.36 -14.08
N VAL A 466 -13.64 10.10 -14.52
CA VAL A 466 -13.68 10.85 -15.77
C VAL A 466 -12.77 10.16 -16.78
N ILE A 467 -13.28 9.95 -17.99
CA ILE A 467 -12.58 9.29 -19.08
C ILE A 467 -12.79 10.01 -20.41
N GLY A 468 -11.86 9.79 -21.35
CA GLY A 468 -12.08 10.11 -22.77
C GLY A 468 -12.88 8.99 -23.43
N VAL A 469 -13.94 9.37 -24.12
CA VAL A 469 -14.76 8.49 -24.96
C VAL A 469 -14.56 8.90 -26.41
N PRO A 470 -14.48 7.97 -27.39
CA PRO A 470 -14.33 8.32 -28.81
C PRO A 470 -15.37 9.33 -29.28
N ASP A 471 -14.91 10.36 -29.98
CA ASP A 471 -15.76 11.41 -30.54
C ASP A 471 -15.23 11.87 -31.91
N ASP A 472 -16.08 11.85 -32.93
CA ASP A 472 -15.70 12.15 -34.32
C ASP A 472 -15.20 13.59 -34.51
N LYS A 473 -15.66 14.53 -33.68
CA LYS A 473 -15.32 15.95 -33.78
C LYS A 473 -14.09 16.32 -32.94
N TRP A 474 -13.97 15.75 -31.75
CA TRP A 474 -12.97 16.17 -30.75
C TRP A 474 -11.84 15.15 -30.59
N GLY A 475 -11.90 13.98 -31.27
CA GLY A 475 -11.06 12.82 -31.03
C GLY A 475 -11.49 12.08 -29.77
N GLU A 476 -11.51 12.77 -28.65
CA GLU A 476 -12.05 12.25 -27.39
C GLU A 476 -13.01 13.25 -26.75
N GLN A 477 -14.14 12.77 -26.28
CA GLN A 477 -15.09 13.51 -25.48
C GLN A 477 -14.85 13.25 -24.00
N VAL A 478 -14.77 14.32 -23.20
CA VAL A 478 -14.70 14.24 -21.74
C VAL A 478 -16.04 13.75 -21.20
N THR A 479 -16.04 12.56 -20.58
CA THR A 479 -17.24 11.92 -20.03
C THR A 479 -17.02 11.57 -18.56
N ALA A 480 -17.95 11.96 -17.69
CA ALA A 480 -17.94 11.61 -16.27
C ALA A 480 -18.88 10.44 -16.00
N ILE A 481 -18.40 9.41 -15.31
CA ILE A 481 -19.19 8.28 -14.81
C ILE A 481 -19.29 8.45 -13.29
N VAL A 482 -20.49 8.49 -12.77
CA VAL A 482 -20.78 8.91 -11.40
C VAL A 482 -21.53 7.83 -10.64
N GLU A 483 -21.06 7.53 -9.42
CA GLU A 483 -21.71 6.66 -8.44
C GLU A 483 -22.37 7.55 -7.37
N LEU A 484 -23.65 7.34 -7.09
CA LEU A 484 -24.42 8.14 -6.15
C LEU A 484 -24.39 7.56 -4.73
N LYS A 485 -24.48 8.42 -3.71
CA LYS A 485 -24.71 8.00 -2.31
C LYS A 485 -26.09 7.39 -2.10
N ASN A 486 -27.10 7.97 -2.76
CA ASN A 486 -28.47 7.50 -2.76
C ASN A 486 -28.96 7.41 -4.21
N PRO A 487 -29.21 6.19 -4.74
CA PRO A 487 -29.70 6.00 -6.10
C PRO A 487 -31.03 6.70 -6.40
N ASP A 488 -31.86 6.93 -5.39
CA ASP A 488 -33.17 7.61 -5.55
C ASP A 488 -33.05 9.14 -5.69
N SER A 489 -31.86 9.71 -5.47
CA SER A 489 -31.59 11.15 -5.53
C SER A 489 -30.61 11.48 -6.65
N VAL A 490 -31.03 11.28 -7.90
CA VAL A 490 -30.20 11.55 -9.08
C VAL A 490 -30.11 13.05 -9.30
N PRO A 491 -28.90 13.66 -9.21
CA PRO A 491 -28.71 15.06 -9.57
C PRO A 491 -28.91 15.27 -11.07
N ASP A 492 -29.26 16.51 -11.46
CA ASP A 492 -29.35 16.88 -12.85
C ASP A 492 -27.97 16.79 -13.55
N GLU A 493 -27.91 16.03 -14.63
CA GLU A 493 -26.72 15.90 -15.47
C GLU A 493 -26.18 17.26 -15.90
N GLN A 494 -27.09 18.12 -16.42
CA GLN A 494 -26.73 19.45 -16.89
C GLN A 494 -26.25 20.37 -15.77
N GLY A 495 -26.76 20.18 -14.56
CA GLY A 495 -26.27 20.86 -13.35
C GLY A 495 -24.82 20.55 -13.04
N ILE A 496 -24.41 19.26 -13.13
CA ILE A 496 -23.02 18.82 -12.93
C ILE A 496 -22.13 19.41 -14.03
N ILE A 497 -22.53 19.29 -15.29
CA ILE A 497 -21.80 19.84 -16.44
C ILE A 497 -21.61 21.36 -16.28
N GLN A 498 -22.67 22.09 -15.97
CA GLN A 498 -22.62 23.54 -15.80
C GLN A 498 -21.74 23.96 -14.62
N TYR A 499 -21.79 23.22 -13.52
CA TYR A 499 -20.90 23.45 -12.37
C TYR A 499 -19.44 23.30 -12.74
N CYS A 500 -19.07 22.20 -13.41
CA CYS A 500 -17.70 21.98 -13.89
C CYS A 500 -17.29 23.05 -14.91
N LYS A 501 -18.19 23.43 -15.81
CA LYS A 501 -17.95 24.48 -16.82
C LYS A 501 -17.67 25.85 -16.20
N ASN A 502 -18.37 26.20 -15.14
CA ASN A 502 -18.18 27.47 -14.43
C ASN A 502 -16.82 27.50 -13.69
N LYS A 503 -16.28 26.37 -13.29
CA LYS A 503 -15.01 26.26 -12.55
C LYS A 503 -13.79 26.05 -13.45
N LEU A 504 -13.91 25.23 -14.50
CA LEU A 504 -12.79 24.78 -15.34
C LEU A 504 -12.86 25.29 -16.79
N GLY A 505 -13.93 25.94 -17.15
CA GLY A 505 -14.16 26.35 -18.55
C GLY A 505 -14.77 25.23 -19.41
N SER A 506 -15.17 25.60 -20.63
CA SER A 506 -15.93 24.70 -21.51
C SER A 506 -15.08 23.53 -22.07
N VAL A 507 -13.77 23.68 -22.21
CA VAL A 507 -12.89 22.63 -22.78
C VAL A 507 -12.79 21.46 -21.80
N LYS A 508 -12.46 21.75 -20.55
CA LYS A 508 -12.25 20.74 -19.50
C LYS A 508 -13.56 20.15 -18.96
N ALA A 509 -14.68 20.88 -19.03
CA ALA A 509 -15.96 20.39 -18.50
C ALA A 509 -16.41 19.11 -19.22
N PRO A 510 -17.01 18.14 -18.49
CA PRO A 510 -17.63 16.98 -19.11
C PRO A 510 -18.67 17.40 -20.15
N LYS A 511 -18.77 16.65 -21.22
CA LYS A 511 -19.81 16.81 -22.24
C LYS A 511 -21.01 15.88 -21.98
N GLN A 512 -20.75 14.85 -21.16
CA GLN A 512 -21.72 13.84 -20.76
C GLN A 512 -21.45 13.40 -19.32
N VAL A 513 -22.52 13.13 -18.58
CA VAL A 513 -22.48 12.51 -17.25
C VAL A 513 -23.35 11.26 -17.28
N LEU A 514 -22.81 10.14 -16.88
CA LEU A 514 -23.51 8.86 -16.80
C LEU A 514 -23.55 8.41 -15.34
N PHE A 515 -24.69 7.93 -14.89
CA PHE A 515 -24.84 7.39 -13.54
C PHE A 515 -24.79 5.87 -13.58
N TRP A 516 -23.87 5.31 -12.80
CA TRP A 516 -23.72 3.87 -12.62
C TRP A 516 -23.98 3.48 -11.16
N ASP A 517 -24.56 2.29 -10.97
CA ASP A 517 -24.83 1.78 -9.62
C ASP A 517 -23.55 1.56 -8.83
N GLU A 518 -22.49 1.09 -9.51
CA GLU A 518 -21.18 0.83 -8.92
C GLU A 518 -20.05 1.01 -9.95
N LEU A 519 -18.96 1.66 -9.54
CA LEU A 519 -17.76 1.78 -10.36
C LEU A 519 -16.84 0.55 -10.17
N PRO A 520 -16.23 0.01 -11.26
CA PRO A 520 -15.31 -1.10 -11.16
C PRO A 520 -14.07 -0.70 -10.36
N ARG A 521 -13.68 -1.55 -9.39
CA ARG A 521 -12.57 -1.27 -8.46
C ARG A 521 -11.52 -2.36 -8.44
N SER A 522 -10.29 -1.96 -8.17
CA SER A 522 -9.21 -2.89 -7.86
C SER A 522 -9.41 -3.51 -6.47
N PRO A 523 -8.68 -4.61 -6.15
CA PRO A 523 -8.71 -5.23 -4.83
C PRO A 523 -8.37 -4.30 -3.65
N VAL A 524 -7.67 -3.20 -3.94
CA VAL A 524 -7.31 -2.15 -2.96
C VAL A 524 -8.27 -0.96 -2.99
N GLY A 525 -9.43 -1.09 -3.67
CA GLY A 525 -10.51 -0.08 -3.70
C GLY A 525 -10.33 1.04 -4.73
N LYS A 526 -9.30 1.02 -5.58
CA LYS A 526 -9.05 2.04 -6.60
C LYS A 526 -9.97 1.83 -7.81
N VAL A 527 -10.61 2.89 -8.31
CA VAL A 527 -11.42 2.85 -9.53
C VAL A 527 -10.57 2.46 -10.75
N LEU A 528 -11.07 1.50 -11.52
CA LEU A 528 -10.41 0.95 -12.70
C LEU A 528 -10.93 1.64 -13.98
N LYS A 529 -10.41 2.83 -14.29
CA LYS A 529 -10.79 3.60 -15.50
C LYS A 529 -10.66 2.79 -16.80
N LYS A 530 -9.72 1.85 -16.86
CA LYS A 530 -9.58 0.96 -18.02
C LYS A 530 -10.82 0.08 -18.23
N GLU A 531 -11.37 -0.48 -17.15
CA GLU A 531 -12.58 -1.32 -17.26
C GLU A 531 -13.79 -0.47 -17.70
N ILE A 532 -13.86 0.77 -17.21
CA ILE A 532 -14.89 1.73 -17.66
C ILE A 532 -14.72 2.04 -19.15
N ARG A 533 -13.49 2.32 -19.61
CA ARG A 533 -13.21 2.63 -21.03
C ARG A 533 -13.61 1.50 -21.97
N LYS A 534 -13.46 0.23 -21.57
CA LYS A 534 -13.83 -0.93 -22.41
C LYS A 534 -15.29 -0.89 -22.87
N VAL A 535 -16.17 -0.25 -22.14
CA VAL A 535 -17.59 -0.12 -22.48
C VAL A 535 -17.79 0.81 -23.70
N PHE A 536 -16.87 1.75 -23.92
CA PHE A 536 -17.01 2.81 -24.94
C PHE A 536 -16.03 2.63 -26.12
N TRP A 537 -14.94 1.90 -25.93
CA TRP A 537 -13.92 1.70 -26.96
C TRP A 537 -14.04 0.29 -27.54
N ASN A 538 -14.24 0.21 -28.88
CA ASN A 538 -14.35 -1.07 -29.59
C ASN A 538 -12.99 -1.83 -29.73
N GLU A 539 -11.85 -1.17 -29.42
CA GLU A 539 -10.53 -1.75 -29.43
C GLU A 539 -9.87 -1.68 -28.05
N PRO A 540 -9.15 -2.75 -27.62
CA PRO A 540 -8.59 -2.81 -26.26
C PRO A 540 -7.37 -1.90 -26.04
N ASN A 541 -6.80 -1.27 -27.07
CA ASN A 541 -5.59 -0.46 -26.98
C ASN A 541 -5.81 0.94 -27.57
N ARG A 542 -5.90 1.93 -26.68
CA ARG A 542 -5.60 3.31 -27.01
C ARG A 542 -4.07 3.38 -27.22
N ASN A 543 -3.58 3.44 -28.45
CA ASN A 543 -2.18 3.77 -28.73
C ASN A 543 -2.00 5.28 -28.51
N ILE A 544 -1.46 5.65 -27.34
CA ILE A 544 -0.87 6.97 -27.07
C ILE A 544 0.63 6.76 -26.90
#